data_01de771f9a93ca3a4e5a7a12bad61c2b
#
_entry.id   01de771f9a93ca3a4e5a7a12bad61c2b
#
_cell.length_a   1.000
_cell.length_b   1.000
_cell.length_c   1.000
_cell.angle_alpha   90.00
_cell.angle_beta   90.00
_cell.angle_gamma   90.00
#
_symmetry.space_group_name_H-M   'P 1'
#
loop_
_entity.id
_entity.type
_entity.pdbx_description
1 polymer ?
#
loop_
_entity_poly.entity_id
_entity_poly.type
_entity_poly.pdbx_seq_one_letter_code
_entity_poly.pdbx_strand_id
1 'polypeptide(L)'
;HSFPTRRSSDLPREVVVSTYQAISGAGKTFKDWPEMVGNIIPFISGEEAKSEKEPLKVFGHVDAAKGEIVPFDGDLKITSQCIRVPVLNGHTATVFLNFGKKATKEELIDRLVNYTSKASELELPHAPKHFIQYLTEDDRPQVKLDVDYEGGMGVSIGRLREDSIFD
;
A
#
# COMPACT_ATOMS: atom_id res chain seq x y z
N HIS A 1 20.16 20.08 -0.99
CA HIS A 1 18.69 20.09 -0.87
C HIS A 1 18.31 19.11 0.24
N SER A 2 17.98 19.64 1.42
CA SER A 2 17.41 18.84 2.49
C SER A 2 16.03 18.38 2.04
N PHE A 3 15.82 17.06 2.00
CA PHE A 3 14.48 16.52 1.93
C PHE A 3 13.63 17.16 3.03
N PRO A 4 12.38 17.57 2.75
CA PRO A 4 11.51 18.03 3.81
C PRO A 4 11.47 16.91 4.86
N THR A 5 11.97 17.21 6.04
CA THR A 5 11.87 16.31 7.19
C THR A 5 10.39 16.07 7.40
N ARG A 6 9.91 14.87 7.05
CA ARG A 6 8.54 14.45 7.34
C ARG A 6 8.37 14.60 8.86
N ARG A 7 7.51 15.50 9.28
CA ARG A 7 7.23 15.62 10.69
C ARG A 7 6.56 14.32 11.12
N SER A 8 6.99 13.74 12.23
CA SER A 8 6.38 12.53 12.79
C SER A 8 4.87 12.66 13.01
N SER A 9 4.38 13.92 13.18
CA SER A 9 2.96 14.23 13.27
C SER A 9 2.14 14.01 12.00
N ASP A 10 2.79 13.87 10.84
CA ASP A 10 2.12 13.72 9.55
C ASP A 10 2.06 12.25 9.10
N LEU A 11 2.63 11.34 9.88
CA LEU A 11 2.59 9.91 9.64
C LEU A 11 1.42 9.26 10.40
N PRO A 12 0.88 8.15 9.88
CA PRO A 12 -0.03 7.34 10.66
C PRO A 12 0.68 6.82 11.92
N ARG A 13 -0.05 6.68 13.00
CA ARG A 13 0.44 6.08 14.26
C ARG A 13 0.15 4.60 14.34
N GLU A 14 -1.02 4.22 13.85
CA GLU A 14 -1.49 2.85 13.87
C GLU A 14 -2.03 2.48 12.49
N VAL A 15 -1.63 1.32 12.01
CA VAL A 15 -2.04 0.78 10.72
C VAL A 15 -2.44 -0.67 10.93
N VAL A 16 -3.65 -1.00 10.54
CA VAL A 16 -4.11 -2.38 10.40
C VAL A 16 -4.35 -2.65 8.94
N VAL A 17 -3.67 -3.63 8.38
CA VAL A 17 -3.78 -3.98 6.96
C VAL A 17 -4.10 -5.46 6.78
N SER A 18 -5.07 -5.77 5.93
CA SER A 18 -5.31 -7.12 5.45
C SER A 18 -5.15 -7.13 3.95
N THR A 19 -4.21 -7.93 3.45
CA THR A 19 -3.93 -8.06 2.02
C THR A 19 -4.61 -9.28 1.44
N TYR A 20 -5.13 -9.13 0.22
CA TYR A 20 -5.71 -10.20 -0.59
C TYR A 20 -4.82 -10.39 -1.80
N GLN A 21 -3.92 -11.38 -1.71
CA GLN A 21 -2.82 -11.52 -2.66
C GLN A 21 -3.11 -12.58 -3.72
N ALA A 22 -2.87 -12.21 -4.97
CA ALA A 22 -3.01 -13.06 -6.14
C ALA A 22 -1.99 -14.21 -6.17
N ILE A 23 -2.34 -15.30 -6.85
CA ILE A 23 -1.49 -16.49 -6.96
C ILE A 23 -0.23 -16.27 -7.79
N SER A 24 -0.23 -15.28 -8.70
CA SER A 24 0.96 -14.89 -9.48
C SER A 24 2.13 -14.46 -8.60
N GLY A 25 1.86 -13.89 -7.42
CA GLY A 25 2.89 -13.57 -6.43
C GLY A 25 3.66 -14.80 -5.92
N ALA A 26 3.07 -16.00 -6.02
CA ALA A 26 3.75 -17.27 -5.76
C ALA A 26 4.38 -17.90 -7.02
N GLY A 27 4.41 -17.18 -8.15
CA GLY A 27 4.89 -17.69 -9.43
C GLY A 27 4.00 -18.78 -10.04
N LYS A 28 2.71 -18.80 -9.70
CA LYS A 28 1.77 -19.85 -10.09
C LYS A 28 0.58 -19.33 -10.88
N THR A 29 0.00 -20.21 -11.66
CA THR A 29 -1.29 -20.05 -12.33
C THR A 29 -2.30 -21.02 -11.74
N PHE A 30 -3.59 -20.91 -12.11
CA PHE A 30 -4.59 -21.90 -11.71
C PHE A 30 -4.34 -23.30 -12.32
N LYS A 31 -3.59 -23.37 -13.41
CA LYS A 31 -3.18 -24.65 -13.97
C LYS A 31 -2.15 -25.36 -13.07
N ASP A 32 -1.24 -24.59 -12.50
CA ASP A 32 -0.17 -25.10 -11.63
C ASP A 32 -0.62 -25.28 -10.19
N TRP A 33 -1.74 -24.66 -9.83
CA TRP A 33 -2.29 -24.69 -8.48
C TRP A 33 -3.82 -24.74 -8.49
N PRO A 34 -4.41 -25.85 -9.00
CA PRO A 34 -5.87 -25.98 -9.16
C PRO A 34 -6.63 -25.93 -7.82
N GLU A 35 -5.99 -26.30 -6.69
CA GLU A 35 -6.59 -26.27 -5.35
C GLU A 35 -6.91 -24.85 -4.87
N MET A 36 -6.37 -23.84 -5.52
CA MET A 36 -6.72 -22.45 -5.21
C MET A 36 -8.08 -22.02 -5.75
N VAL A 37 -8.64 -22.73 -6.71
CA VAL A 37 -9.98 -22.39 -7.23
C VAL A 37 -11.02 -22.57 -6.11
N GLY A 38 -11.71 -21.48 -5.75
CA GLY A 38 -12.69 -21.48 -4.68
C GLY A 38 -12.11 -21.59 -3.26
N ASN A 39 -10.80 -21.38 -3.10
CA ASN A 39 -10.11 -21.51 -1.81
C ASN A 39 -9.46 -20.19 -1.36
N ILE A 40 -9.34 -20.00 -0.05
CA ILE A 40 -8.64 -18.89 0.59
C ILE A 40 -7.66 -19.46 1.61
N ILE A 41 -6.40 -19.03 1.56
CA ILE A 41 -5.38 -19.39 2.54
C ILE A 41 -5.12 -18.18 3.44
N PRO A 42 -5.36 -18.27 4.76
CA PRO A 42 -5.30 -17.11 5.67
C PRO A 42 -3.88 -16.70 6.09
N PHE A 43 -2.86 -17.28 5.48
CA PHE A 43 -1.47 -17.02 5.82
C PHE A 43 -0.55 -17.20 4.61
N ILE A 44 0.40 -16.28 4.46
CA ILE A 44 1.48 -16.38 3.48
C ILE A 44 2.80 -16.21 4.22
N SER A 45 3.63 -17.27 4.19
CA SER A 45 4.87 -17.31 4.96
C SER A 45 5.79 -16.13 4.65
N GLY A 46 6.20 -15.41 5.69
CA GLY A 46 7.11 -14.26 5.62
C GLY A 46 6.47 -12.93 5.19
N GLU A 47 5.27 -12.94 4.58
CA GLU A 47 4.67 -11.72 4.04
C GLU A 47 4.17 -10.75 5.12
N GLU A 48 3.63 -11.24 6.21
CA GLU A 48 3.18 -10.39 7.32
C GLU A 48 4.36 -9.63 7.93
N ALA A 49 5.45 -10.33 8.25
CA ALA A 49 6.65 -9.69 8.78
C ALA A 49 7.29 -8.67 7.82
N LYS A 50 7.20 -8.89 6.51
CA LYS A 50 7.63 -7.91 5.51
C LYS A 50 6.71 -6.69 5.52
N SER A 51 5.40 -6.90 5.45
CA SER A 51 4.39 -5.83 5.43
C SER A 51 4.46 -4.93 6.66
N GLU A 52 4.89 -5.46 7.80
CA GLU A 52 5.08 -4.71 9.05
C GLU A 52 6.42 -3.95 9.08
N LYS A 53 7.49 -4.50 8.48
CA LYS A 53 8.85 -3.95 8.59
C LYS A 53 9.25 -3.05 7.41
N GLU A 54 8.83 -3.38 6.19
CA GLU A 54 9.27 -2.64 5.01
C GLU A 54 8.80 -1.17 5.00
N PRO A 55 7.57 -0.82 5.43
CA PRO A 55 7.16 0.56 5.53
C PRO A 55 8.06 1.39 6.47
N LEU A 56 8.58 0.78 7.53
CA LEU A 56 9.49 1.47 8.44
C LEU A 56 10.80 1.86 7.74
N LYS A 57 11.28 1.06 6.76
CA LYS A 57 12.44 1.43 5.93
C LYS A 57 12.10 2.58 4.98
N VAL A 58 10.88 2.57 4.40
CA VAL A 58 10.42 3.66 3.51
C VAL A 58 10.32 4.99 4.25
N PHE A 59 9.87 4.97 5.50
CA PHE A 59 9.81 6.15 6.36
C PHE A 59 11.13 6.49 7.07
N GLY A 60 12.11 5.60 6.98
CA GLY A 60 13.45 5.78 7.56
C GLY A 60 14.31 6.78 6.80
N HIS A 61 15.59 6.73 7.04
CA HIS A 61 16.58 7.58 6.38
C HIS A 61 17.84 6.80 5.99
N VAL A 62 18.62 7.35 5.08
CA VAL A 62 19.92 6.77 4.70
C VAL A 62 21.00 7.33 5.63
N ASP A 63 21.71 6.44 6.32
CA ASP A 63 22.97 6.75 6.99
C ASP A 63 24.09 6.68 5.94
N ALA A 64 24.46 7.84 5.39
CA ALA A 64 25.47 7.93 4.33
C ALA A 64 26.88 7.49 4.81
N ALA A 65 27.17 7.56 6.10
CA ALA A 65 28.45 7.14 6.64
C ALA A 65 28.59 5.62 6.67
N LYS A 66 27.49 4.91 6.87
CA LYS A 66 27.45 3.44 6.92
C LYS A 66 26.98 2.82 5.59
N GLY A 67 26.35 3.62 4.70
CA GLY A 67 25.73 3.10 3.48
C GLY A 67 24.49 2.24 3.75
N GLU A 68 23.79 2.47 4.85
CA GLU A 68 22.66 1.67 5.31
C GLU A 68 21.38 2.48 5.39
N ILE A 69 20.23 1.81 5.25
CA ILE A 69 18.92 2.39 5.55
C ILE A 69 18.63 2.15 7.03
N VAL A 70 18.48 3.22 7.79
CA VAL A 70 18.03 3.19 9.18
C VAL A 70 16.51 3.24 9.16
N PRO A 71 15.80 2.21 9.65
CA PRO A 71 14.36 2.21 9.74
C PRO A 71 13.84 3.34 10.62
N PHE A 72 12.60 3.78 10.38
CA PHE A 72 11.91 4.71 11.24
C PHE A 72 11.71 4.09 12.63
N ASP A 73 12.06 4.81 13.67
CA ASP A 73 12.02 4.39 15.08
C ASP A 73 10.96 5.18 15.91
N GLY A 74 10.13 5.97 15.24
CA GLY A 74 9.06 6.73 15.88
C GLY A 74 7.81 5.91 16.17
N ASP A 75 6.76 6.60 16.61
CA ASP A 75 5.49 5.99 17.03
C ASP A 75 4.62 5.62 15.81
N LEU A 76 5.02 4.58 15.10
CA LEU A 76 4.26 3.95 14.01
C LEU A 76 4.16 2.45 14.30
N LYS A 77 2.93 1.98 14.54
CA LYS A 77 2.63 0.57 14.77
C LYS A 77 1.88 0.03 13.56
N ILE A 78 2.34 -1.08 13.03
CA ILE A 78 1.73 -1.75 11.87
C ILE A 78 1.46 -3.19 12.24
N THR A 79 0.25 -3.66 11.99
CA THR A 79 -0.07 -5.08 12.01
C THR A 79 -0.67 -5.50 10.68
N SER A 80 -0.28 -6.67 10.21
CA SER A 80 -0.64 -7.16 8.88
C SER A 80 -1.18 -8.58 8.93
N GLN A 81 -2.18 -8.84 8.09
CA GLN A 81 -2.62 -10.19 7.74
C GLN A 81 -2.50 -10.36 6.23
N CYS A 82 -1.79 -11.41 5.81
CA CYS A 82 -1.55 -11.67 4.39
C CYS A 82 -2.30 -12.92 3.94
N ILE A 83 -3.32 -12.72 3.12
CA ILE A 83 -4.28 -13.74 2.70
C ILE A 83 -4.07 -14.05 1.23
N ARG A 84 -3.93 -15.33 0.87
CA ARG A 84 -3.93 -15.77 -0.51
C ARG A 84 -5.36 -15.99 -0.99
N VAL A 85 -5.70 -15.37 -2.10
CA VAL A 85 -7.04 -15.46 -2.70
C VAL A 85 -6.99 -16.04 -4.12
N PRO A 86 -8.11 -16.61 -4.62
CA PRO A 86 -8.17 -17.23 -5.94
C PRO A 86 -8.29 -16.16 -7.05
N VAL A 87 -7.32 -15.27 -7.10
CA VAL A 87 -7.16 -14.22 -8.12
C VAL A 87 -5.85 -14.46 -8.85
N LEU A 88 -5.85 -14.34 -10.17
CA LEU A 88 -4.66 -14.63 -10.97
C LEU A 88 -3.59 -13.56 -10.78
N ASN A 89 -3.92 -12.29 -11.01
CA ASN A 89 -3.02 -11.14 -10.94
C ASN A 89 -3.64 -10.01 -10.13
N GLY A 90 -2.77 -9.16 -9.55
CA GLY A 90 -3.15 -7.99 -8.80
C GLY A 90 -3.42 -8.30 -7.32
N HIS A 91 -3.12 -7.33 -6.47
CA HIS A 91 -3.33 -7.43 -5.03
C HIS A 91 -4.31 -6.36 -4.59
N THR A 92 -5.13 -6.69 -3.61
CA THR A 92 -6.01 -5.74 -2.94
C THR A 92 -5.66 -5.70 -1.46
N ALA A 93 -5.89 -4.58 -0.81
CA ALA A 93 -5.77 -4.48 0.64
C ALA A 93 -6.94 -3.69 1.23
N THR A 94 -7.35 -4.08 2.42
CA THR A 94 -8.15 -3.22 3.31
C THR A 94 -7.22 -2.64 4.36
N VAL A 95 -7.31 -1.33 4.57
CA VAL A 95 -6.40 -0.61 5.45
C VAL A 95 -7.19 0.28 6.40
N PHE A 96 -6.91 0.15 7.69
CA PHE A 96 -7.38 1.06 8.72
C PHE A 96 -6.20 1.88 9.22
N LEU A 97 -6.39 3.18 9.35
CA LEU A 97 -5.33 4.12 9.71
C LEU A 97 -5.79 5.04 10.84
N ASN A 98 -4.94 5.18 11.85
CA ASN A 98 -5.04 6.26 12.81
C ASN A 98 -3.92 7.27 12.54
N PHE A 99 -4.28 8.52 12.27
CA PHE A 99 -3.34 9.61 12.09
C PHE A 99 -3.14 10.37 13.40
N GLY A 100 -1.91 10.81 13.65
CA GLY A 100 -1.62 11.68 14.78
C GLY A 100 -2.29 13.05 14.70
N LYS A 101 -2.77 13.42 13.51
CA LYS A 101 -3.50 14.66 13.21
C LYS A 101 -4.74 14.31 12.40
N LYS A 102 -5.90 14.76 12.88
CA LYS A 102 -7.16 14.55 12.16
C LYS A 102 -7.13 15.31 10.82
N ALA A 103 -7.49 14.61 9.75
CA ALA A 103 -7.65 15.16 8.40
C ALA A 103 -9.06 14.85 7.91
N THR A 104 -9.61 15.71 7.05
CA THR A 104 -10.89 15.42 6.40
C THR A 104 -10.71 14.42 5.26
N LYS A 105 -11.80 13.77 4.87
CA LYS A 105 -11.81 12.86 3.72
C LYS A 105 -11.34 13.57 2.45
N GLU A 106 -11.79 14.78 2.22
CA GLU A 106 -11.45 15.61 1.06
C GLU A 106 -9.96 15.95 1.04
N GLU A 107 -9.38 16.33 2.18
CA GLU A 107 -7.95 16.58 2.30
C GLU A 107 -7.11 15.33 2.02
N LEU A 108 -7.56 14.16 2.46
CA LEU A 108 -6.88 12.90 2.19
C LEU A 108 -6.94 12.53 0.71
N ILE A 109 -8.12 12.65 0.09
CA ILE A 109 -8.28 12.38 -1.34
C ILE A 109 -7.39 13.33 -2.16
N ASP A 110 -7.43 14.63 -1.87
CA ASP A 110 -6.61 15.63 -2.57
C ASP A 110 -5.11 15.28 -2.50
N ARG A 111 -4.61 14.93 -1.33
CA ARG A 111 -3.22 14.53 -1.14
C ARG A 111 -2.85 13.23 -1.86
N LEU A 112 -3.77 12.28 -1.93
CA LEU A 112 -3.54 11.01 -2.62
C LEU A 112 -3.49 11.19 -4.13
N VAL A 113 -4.47 11.87 -4.73
CA VAL A 113 -4.55 12.03 -6.19
C VAL A 113 -3.50 12.99 -6.75
N ASN A 114 -3.06 13.95 -5.94
CA ASN A 114 -2.00 14.90 -6.31
C ASN A 114 -0.60 14.44 -5.84
N TYR A 115 -0.46 13.19 -5.41
CA TYR A 115 0.83 12.67 -5.00
C TYR A 115 1.80 12.62 -6.18
N THR A 116 2.98 13.16 -5.97
CA THR A 116 4.10 13.10 -6.90
C THR A 116 5.32 12.50 -6.22
N SER A 117 6.21 11.93 -6.99
CA SER A 117 7.44 11.33 -6.48
C SER A 117 8.67 11.81 -7.24
N LYS A 118 9.84 11.46 -6.76
CA LYS A 118 11.10 11.71 -7.46
C LYS A 118 11.13 11.06 -8.85
N ALA A 119 10.43 9.95 -9.03
CA ALA A 119 10.31 9.30 -10.34
C ALA A 119 9.59 10.18 -11.37
N SER A 120 8.56 10.96 -10.94
CA SER A 120 7.90 11.95 -11.81
C SER A 120 8.84 13.09 -12.19
N GLU A 121 9.60 13.60 -11.21
CA GLU A 121 10.55 14.70 -11.46
C GLU A 121 11.67 14.31 -12.43
N LEU A 122 12.06 13.02 -12.40
CA LEU A 122 13.12 12.49 -13.26
C LEU A 122 12.61 12.03 -14.62
N GLU A 123 11.31 12.11 -14.87
CA GLU A 123 10.67 11.68 -16.13
C GLU A 123 11.10 10.27 -16.56
N LEU A 124 11.14 9.33 -15.61
CA LEU A 124 11.57 7.96 -15.88
C LEU A 124 10.62 7.28 -16.88
N PRO A 125 11.15 6.44 -17.81
CA PRO A 125 10.39 5.90 -18.95
C PRO A 125 9.11 5.13 -18.59
N HIS A 126 9.06 4.53 -17.41
CA HIS A 126 7.94 3.71 -16.94
C HIS A 126 7.27 4.29 -15.68
N ALA A 127 7.62 5.51 -15.29
CA ALA A 127 6.93 6.15 -14.18
C ALA A 127 5.48 6.47 -14.58
N PRO A 128 4.48 6.13 -13.76
CA PRO A 128 3.11 6.50 -14.05
C PRO A 128 2.96 8.03 -14.04
N LYS A 129 2.08 8.55 -14.88
CA LYS A 129 1.74 9.98 -14.88
C LYS A 129 0.99 10.36 -13.60
N HIS A 130 0.10 9.46 -13.19
CA HIS A 130 -0.68 9.59 -11.96
C HIS A 130 -0.47 8.34 -11.11
N PHE A 131 0.24 8.46 -10.00
CA PHE A 131 0.57 7.33 -9.13
C PHE A 131 -0.65 6.72 -8.46
N ILE A 132 -1.62 7.55 -8.10
CA ILE A 132 -2.79 7.15 -7.35
C ILE A 132 -4.04 7.72 -8.02
N GLN A 133 -5.05 6.88 -8.24
CA GLN A 133 -6.41 7.32 -8.54
C GLN A 133 -7.34 7.03 -7.37
N TYR A 134 -8.32 7.91 -7.17
CA TYR A 134 -9.41 7.68 -6.24
C TYR A 134 -10.71 7.39 -7.00
N LEU A 135 -11.33 6.27 -6.68
CA LEU A 135 -12.58 5.80 -7.26
C LEU A 135 -13.74 6.07 -6.29
N THR A 136 -14.82 6.62 -6.82
CA THR A 136 -15.97 7.07 -6.03
C THR A 136 -17.07 6.02 -5.91
N GLU A 137 -17.03 5.00 -6.75
CA GLU A 137 -18.00 3.91 -6.77
C GLU A 137 -17.85 3.03 -5.53
N ASP A 138 -18.97 2.63 -4.96
CA ASP A 138 -19.02 1.87 -3.70
C ASP A 138 -18.42 0.48 -3.78
N ASP A 139 -18.33 -0.10 -4.98
CA ASP A 139 -17.79 -1.42 -5.25
C ASP A 139 -16.37 -1.42 -5.87
N ARG A 140 -15.69 -0.25 -5.88
CA ARG A 140 -14.34 -0.08 -6.42
C ARG A 140 -13.32 0.28 -5.33
N PRO A 141 -12.04 -0.10 -5.49
CA PRO A 141 -11.43 -0.78 -6.65
C PRO A 141 -11.74 -2.28 -6.71
N GLN A 142 -11.75 -2.80 -7.92
CA GLN A 142 -11.82 -4.23 -8.20
C GLN A 142 -10.59 -4.67 -8.99
N VAL A 143 -9.93 -5.73 -8.57
CA VAL A 143 -8.69 -6.22 -9.22
C VAL A 143 -8.87 -6.35 -10.73
N LYS A 144 -9.94 -7.01 -11.17
CA LYS A 144 -10.17 -7.27 -12.61
C LYS A 144 -10.34 -6.00 -13.45
N LEU A 145 -10.81 -4.92 -12.86
CA LEU A 145 -11.11 -3.67 -13.56
C LEU A 145 -9.99 -2.63 -13.43
N ASP A 146 -9.21 -2.70 -12.34
CA ASP A 146 -8.31 -1.62 -11.95
C ASP A 146 -6.83 -2.01 -11.95
N VAL A 147 -6.51 -3.29 -12.15
CA VAL A 147 -5.12 -3.78 -12.08
C VAL A 147 -4.21 -3.16 -13.15
N ASP A 148 -4.77 -2.77 -14.28
CA ASP A 148 -4.00 -2.20 -15.41
C ASP A 148 -3.93 -0.67 -15.39
N TYR A 149 -4.37 -0.02 -14.31
CA TYR A 149 -4.28 1.43 -14.18
C TYR A 149 -2.82 1.90 -14.35
N GLU A 150 -2.60 2.92 -15.21
CA GLU A 150 -1.26 3.40 -15.60
C GLU A 150 -0.31 2.26 -16.06
N GLY A 151 -0.84 1.31 -16.85
CA GLY A 151 -0.08 0.15 -17.30
C GLY A 151 0.33 -0.82 -16.18
N GLY A 152 -0.42 -0.85 -15.09
CA GLY A 152 -0.15 -1.66 -13.90
C GLY A 152 0.85 -1.04 -12.93
N MET A 153 1.26 0.21 -13.16
CA MET A 153 2.22 0.93 -12.32
C MET A 153 1.56 1.90 -11.33
N GLY A 154 0.25 2.12 -11.47
CA GLY A 154 -0.51 2.99 -10.57
C GLY A 154 -1.24 2.20 -9.48
N VAL A 155 -1.75 2.91 -8.48
CA VAL A 155 -2.52 2.38 -7.36
C VAL A 155 -3.93 2.94 -7.39
N SER A 156 -4.93 2.07 -7.34
CA SER A 156 -6.34 2.47 -7.26
C SER A 156 -6.81 2.41 -5.82
N ILE A 157 -7.35 3.52 -5.33
CA ILE A 157 -7.91 3.64 -3.97
C ILE A 157 -9.39 3.98 -4.09
N GLY A 158 -10.19 3.46 -3.20
CA GLY A 158 -11.61 3.79 -3.07
C GLY A 158 -12.11 3.53 -1.66
N ARG A 159 -13.38 3.84 -1.42
CA ARG A 159 -14.06 3.58 -0.15
C ARG A 159 -13.43 4.23 1.08
N LEU A 160 -12.77 5.37 0.90
CA LEU A 160 -12.26 6.14 2.02
C LEU A 160 -13.42 6.65 2.88
N ARG A 161 -13.43 6.29 4.14
CA ARG A 161 -14.48 6.62 5.10
C ARG A 161 -13.92 6.64 6.52
N GLU A 162 -14.56 7.35 7.39
CA GLU A 162 -14.33 7.24 8.82
C GLU A 162 -14.73 5.84 9.32
N ASP A 163 -14.04 5.34 10.31
CA ASP A 163 -14.39 4.11 11.02
C ASP A 163 -14.70 4.43 12.50
N SER A 164 -15.25 3.45 13.21
CA SER A 164 -15.71 3.62 14.59
C SER A 164 -14.70 3.12 15.64
N ILE A 165 -13.51 2.70 15.22
CA ILE A 165 -12.51 2.09 16.11
C ILE A 165 -11.32 3.05 16.30
N PHE A 166 -10.86 3.67 15.22
CA PHE A 166 -9.78 4.65 15.26
C PHE A 166 -10.36 6.05 15.18
N ASP A 167 -10.18 6.85 16.23
CA ASP A 167 -10.62 8.25 16.32
C ASP A 167 -9.71 9.22 15.56
#